data_076885005e16742bec90e320da46a67b
#
_entry.id   076885005e16742bec90e320da46a67b
#
_cell.length_a   1.000
_cell.length_b   1.000
_cell.length_c   1.000
_cell.angle_alpha   90.00
_cell.angle_beta   90.00
_cell.angle_gamma   90.00
#
_symmetry.space_group_name_H-M   'P 1'
#
loop_
_entity.id
_entity.type
_entity.pdbx_description
1 polymer ?
#
loop_
_entity_poly.entity_id
_entity_poly.type
_entity_poly.pdbx_seq_one_letter_code
_entity_poly.pdbx_strand_id
1 'polypeptide(L)'
;TNVKIAEAFGYSNAEVQVIASTVAKGTNGTELSYFLNVCKSVGLNPFVKEIWCYKDNKGNLLIFAGRDGFLAKAQVNPFFNGIRSSEVCKNDVFSIDIANNKIEHKFGIAERGGIVGAYAIVFRKNGEPTIEYVDFNLYNKGYNTWKTHPHEMIKKVAETHALKKAFGISGIQSEYDFQEKNGIVIPINSESEKYSLEVLKNLYDEKINLIPENEIENIVRIIDNEEKLSYKKVIDQLNKL
;
A
#
# COMPACT_ATOMS: atom_id res chain seq x y z
N THR A 1 -18.76 -28.51 3.59
CA THR A 1 -17.62 -27.89 2.85
C THR A 1 -16.45 -27.63 3.78
N ASN A 2 -16.66 -27.05 4.97
CA ASN A 2 -15.57 -26.71 5.90
C ASN A 2 -14.83 -27.95 6.46
N VAL A 3 -15.50 -29.07 6.63
CA VAL A 3 -14.88 -30.33 7.09
C VAL A 3 -13.79 -30.81 6.12
N LYS A 4 -14.09 -30.85 4.83
CA LYS A 4 -13.11 -31.25 3.79
C LYS A 4 -11.93 -30.26 3.70
N ILE A 5 -12.19 -28.96 3.90
CA ILE A 5 -11.14 -27.92 3.93
C ILE A 5 -10.25 -28.12 5.16
N ALA A 6 -10.85 -28.33 6.33
CA ALA A 6 -10.12 -28.58 7.57
C ALA A 6 -9.14 -29.75 7.43
N GLU A 7 -9.62 -30.90 6.95
CA GLU A 7 -8.80 -32.08 6.71
C GLU A 7 -7.65 -31.84 5.71
N ALA A 8 -7.94 -31.14 4.60
CA ALA A 8 -6.94 -30.86 3.55
C ALA A 8 -5.79 -29.96 4.03
N PHE A 9 -6.05 -29.07 4.98
CA PHE A 9 -5.05 -28.10 5.48
C PHE A 9 -4.50 -28.41 6.87
N GLY A 10 -4.99 -29.48 7.51
CA GLY A 10 -4.56 -29.89 8.86
C GLY A 10 -5.10 -29.00 9.97
N TYR A 11 -6.22 -28.35 9.75
CA TYR A 11 -6.97 -27.58 10.74
C TYR A 11 -8.16 -28.38 11.28
N SER A 12 -8.61 -28.05 12.47
CA SER A 12 -9.92 -28.47 12.97
C SER A 12 -11.05 -27.66 12.30
N ASN A 13 -12.27 -28.16 12.32
CA ASN A 13 -13.45 -27.44 11.84
C ASN A 13 -13.64 -26.10 12.56
N ALA A 14 -13.36 -26.03 13.85
CA ALA A 14 -13.47 -24.83 14.65
C ALA A 14 -12.46 -23.78 14.19
N GLU A 15 -11.21 -24.16 13.90
CA GLU A 15 -10.17 -23.26 13.37
C GLU A 15 -10.55 -22.69 12.01
N VAL A 16 -11.06 -23.55 11.10
CA VAL A 16 -11.53 -23.08 9.78
C VAL A 16 -12.70 -22.09 9.93
N GLN A 17 -13.61 -22.31 10.87
CA GLN A 17 -14.70 -21.37 11.16
C GLN A 17 -14.18 -20.03 11.70
N VAL A 18 -13.19 -20.04 12.58
CA VAL A 18 -12.56 -18.83 13.10
C VAL A 18 -11.90 -18.04 11.96
N ILE A 19 -11.11 -18.69 11.10
CA ILE A 19 -10.49 -18.03 9.93
C ILE A 19 -11.56 -17.41 9.02
N ALA A 20 -12.60 -18.19 8.67
CA ALA A 20 -13.67 -17.75 7.78
C ALA A 20 -14.51 -16.59 8.35
N SER A 21 -14.66 -16.51 9.67
CA SER A 21 -15.42 -15.44 10.33
C SER A 21 -14.59 -14.18 10.66
N THR A 22 -13.27 -14.29 10.63
CA THR A 22 -12.35 -13.18 11.01
C THR A 22 -11.55 -12.67 9.83
N VAL A 23 -10.46 -13.33 9.48
CA VAL A 23 -9.48 -12.88 8.48
C VAL A 23 -9.82 -13.24 7.02
N ALA A 24 -10.82 -14.12 6.82
CA ALA A 24 -11.33 -14.50 5.50
C ALA A 24 -12.85 -14.31 5.38
N LYS A 25 -13.37 -13.25 6.00
CA LYS A 25 -14.80 -12.99 6.08
C LYS A 25 -15.42 -12.79 4.68
N GLY A 26 -16.55 -13.45 4.43
CA GLY A 26 -17.29 -13.34 3.17
C GLY A 26 -16.76 -14.24 2.05
N THR A 27 -15.76 -15.07 2.29
CA THR A 27 -15.28 -16.06 1.33
C THR A 27 -16.23 -17.25 1.20
N ASN A 28 -16.34 -17.79 -0.02
CA ASN A 28 -16.94 -19.11 -0.24
C ASN A 28 -15.91 -20.23 -0.01
N GLY A 29 -16.32 -21.48 -0.10
CA GLY A 29 -15.43 -22.63 0.18
C GLY A 29 -14.20 -22.72 -0.73
N THR A 30 -14.35 -22.39 -2.02
CA THR A 30 -13.25 -22.39 -2.99
C THR A 30 -12.26 -21.27 -2.69
N GLU A 31 -12.76 -20.06 -2.42
CA GLU A 31 -11.95 -18.90 -2.05
C GLU A 31 -11.22 -19.10 -0.73
N LEU A 32 -11.89 -19.71 0.26
CA LEU A 32 -11.27 -20.05 1.55
C LEU A 32 -10.13 -21.06 1.35
N SER A 33 -10.35 -22.10 0.54
CA SER A 33 -9.29 -23.07 0.19
C SER A 33 -8.12 -22.39 -0.52
N TYR A 34 -8.39 -21.47 -1.46
CA TYR A 34 -7.36 -20.71 -2.13
C TYR A 34 -6.56 -19.82 -1.14
N PHE A 35 -7.26 -19.09 -0.27
CA PHE A 35 -6.62 -18.30 0.79
C PHE A 35 -5.71 -19.14 1.69
N LEU A 36 -6.18 -20.30 2.16
CA LEU A 36 -5.38 -21.19 3.00
C LEU A 36 -4.17 -21.80 2.27
N ASN A 37 -4.30 -22.08 0.96
CA ASN A 37 -3.16 -22.47 0.12
C ASN A 37 -2.12 -21.37 0.05
N VAL A 38 -2.55 -20.12 -0.12
CA VAL A 38 -1.62 -18.97 -0.12
C VAL A 38 -0.94 -18.84 1.24
N CYS A 39 -1.68 -18.88 2.35
CA CYS A 39 -1.11 -18.85 3.70
C CYS A 39 0.00 -19.87 3.87
N LYS A 40 -0.25 -21.12 3.46
CA LYS A 40 0.70 -22.23 3.55
C LYS A 40 1.92 -22.00 2.63
N SER A 41 1.69 -21.56 1.39
CA SER A 41 2.75 -21.33 0.41
C SER A 41 3.69 -20.20 0.80
N VAL A 42 3.14 -19.14 1.40
CA VAL A 42 3.94 -17.99 1.85
C VAL A 42 4.46 -18.13 3.28
N GLY A 43 3.97 -19.12 4.03
CA GLY A 43 4.38 -19.38 5.43
C GLY A 43 3.91 -18.31 6.40
N LEU A 44 2.73 -17.72 6.18
CA LEU A 44 2.12 -16.72 7.07
C LEU A 44 0.93 -17.30 7.83
N ASN A 45 0.81 -16.90 9.09
CA ASN A 45 -0.19 -17.42 10.01
C ASN A 45 -1.43 -16.49 10.07
N PRO A 46 -2.61 -16.97 9.60
CA PRO A 46 -3.83 -16.18 9.63
C PRO A 46 -4.37 -15.94 11.06
N PHE A 47 -4.04 -16.81 12.03
CA PHE A 47 -4.53 -16.66 13.42
C PHE A 47 -3.91 -15.49 14.16
N VAL A 48 -2.67 -15.12 13.83
CA VAL A 48 -2.00 -13.95 14.39
C VAL A 48 -2.10 -12.72 13.48
N LYS A 49 -2.99 -12.80 12.49
CA LYS A 49 -3.28 -11.70 11.55
C LYS A 49 -2.06 -11.23 10.73
N GLU A 50 -1.13 -12.13 10.44
CA GLU A 50 -0.04 -11.86 9.51
C GLU A 50 -0.53 -11.73 8.06
N ILE A 51 -1.65 -12.40 7.74
CA ILE A 51 -2.26 -12.45 6.41
C ILE A 51 -3.79 -12.51 6.56
N TRP A 52 -4.50 -11.82 5.69
CA TRP A 52 -5.96 -11.83 5.60
C TRP A 52 -6.41 -11.59 4.16
N CYS A 53 -7.69 -11.80 3.90
CA CYS A 53 -8.26 -11.50 2.60
C CYS A 53 -9.55 -10.68 2.73
N TYR A 54 -9.85 -9.99 1.64
CA TYR A 54 -11.01 -9.13 1.49
C TYR A 54 -11.56 -9.27 0.07
N LYS A 55 -12.86 -9.09 -0.11
CA LYS A 55 -13.48 -9.03 -1.43
C LYS A 55 -13.67 -7.57 -1.86
N ASP A 56 -13.21 -7.25 -3.06
CA ASP A 56 -13.52 -5.97 -3.67
C ASP A 56 -15.00 -5.90 -4.12
N ASN A 57 -15.45 -4.73 -4.54
CA ASN A 57 -16.84 -4.53 -4.99
C ASN A 57 -17.20 -5.33 -6.26
N LYS A 58 -16.20 -5.83 -6.98
CA LYS A 58 -16.41 -6.71 -8.14
C LYS A 58 -16.46 -8.18 -7.75
N GLY A 59 -16.29 -8.49 -6.46
CA GLY A 59 -16.25 -9.83 -5.92
C GLY A 59 -14.90 -10.53 -6.06
N ASN A 60 -13.84 -9.84 -6.47
CA ASN A 60 -12.50 -10.42 -6.55
C ASN A 60 -11.92 -10.58 -5.15
N LEU A 61 -11.27 -11.72 -4.91
CA LEU A 61 -10.57 -11.96 -3.66
C LEU A 61 -9.18 -11.30 -3.70
N LEU A 62 -8.94 -10.39 -2.76
CA LEU A 62 -7.65 -9.74 -2.55
C LEU A 62 -7.04 -10.30 -1.27
N ILE A 63 -5.76 -10.70 -1.32
CA ILE A 63 -5.04 -11.28 -0.18
C ILE A 63 -3.93 -10.32 0.23
N PHE A 64 -3.94 -9.92 1.50
CA PHE A 64 -3.07 -8.91 2.05
C PHE A 64 -2.24 -9.41 3.22
N ALA A 65 -1.08 -8.80 3.40
CA ALA A 65 -0.34 -8.84 4.64
C ALA A 65 -0.01 -7.41 5.10
N GLY A 66 0.04 -7.23 6.40
CA GLY A 66 0.59 -6.02 7.01
C GLY A 66 2.11 -6.09 7.19
N ARG A 67 2.69 -5.03 7.74
CA ARG A 67 4.13 -4.96 8.01
C ARG A 67 4.65 -6.17 8.81
N ASP A 68 3.89 -6.62 9.79
CA ASP A 68 4.29 -7.75 10.66
C ASP A 68 4.39 -9.07 9.88
N GLY A 69 3.48 -9.30 8.92
CA GLY A 69 3.58 -10.47 8.04
C GLY A 69 4.81 -10.44 7.14
N PHE A 70 5.13 -9.29 6.55
CA PHE A 70 6.36 -9.14 5.75
C PHE A 70 7.62 -9.28 6.59
N LEU A 71 7.62 -8.75 7.83
CA LEU A 71 8.73 -8.89 8.76
C LEU A 71 8.91 -10.34 9.19
N ALA A 72 7.84 -11.05 9.58
CA ALA A 72 7.88 -12.45 9.93
C ALA A 72 8.48 -13.29 8.80
N LYS A 73 8.07 -13.03 7.55
CA LYS A 73 8.63 -13.71 6.37
C LYS A 73 10.10 -13.39 6.14
N ALA A 74 10.53 -12.16 6.37
CA ALA A 74 11.93 -11.79 6.27
C ALA A 74 12.79 -12.42 7.38
N GLN A 75 12.27 -12.50 8.60
CA GLN A 75 13.00 -13.04 9.76
C GLN A 75 13.36 -14.52 9.64
N VAL A 76 12.59 -15.32 8.90
CA VAL A 76 12.93 -16.73 8.63
C VAL A 76 14.01 -16.86 7.56
N ASN A 77 14.37 -15.80 6.85
CA ASN A 77 15.44 -15.82 5.88
C ASN A 77 16.80 -15.74 6.61
N PRO A 78 17.74 -16.69 6.39
CA PRO A 78 19.02 -16.74 7.10
C PRO A 78 19.92 -15.52 6.86
N PHE A 79 19.65 -14.76 5.79
CA PHE A 79 20.38 -13.53 5.46
C PHE A 79 19.78 -12.27 6.09
N PHE A 80 18.64 -12.34 6.75
CA PHE A 80 18.10 -11.19 7.46
C PHE A 80 19.02 -10.74 8.59
N ASN A 81 19.34 -9.45 8.65
CA ASN A 81 20.25 -8.86 9.62
C ASN A 81 19.68 -7.59 10.29
N GLY A 82 18.36 -7.46 10.27
CA GLY A 82 17.66 -6.37 10.93
C GLY A 82 17.09 -5.32 9.98
N ILE A 83 16.29 -4.43 10.58
CA ILE A 83 15.64 -3.31 9.90
C ILE A 83 15.75 -2.07 10.77
N ARG A 84 15.90 -0.91 10.16
CA ARG A 84 15.78 0.40 10.78
C ARG A 84 14.86 1.26 9.94
N SER A 85 14.06 2.09 10.59
CA SER A 85 13.16 3.03 9.93
C SER A 85 13.00 4.30 10.74
N SER A 86 12.66 5.39 10.08
CA SER A 86 12.24 6.62 10.72
C SER A 86 11.32 7.39 9.80
N GLU A 87 10.36 8.10 10.39
CA GLU A 87 9.65 9.16 9.69
C GLU A 87 10.57 10.37 9.52
N VAL A 88 10.35 11.13 8.46
CA VAL A 88 11.05 12.37 8.13
C VAL A 88 10.06 13.52 8.24
N CYS A 89 10.42 14.53 8.98
CA CYS A 89 9.63 15.75 9.15
C CYS A 89 10.25 16.96 8.44
N LYS A 90 9.44 17.98 8.21
CA LYS A 90 9.81 19.15 7.40
C LYS A 90 11.08 19.87 7.87
N ASN A 91 11.31 19.92 9.20
CA ASN A 91 12.44 20.64 9.80
C ASN A 91 13.64 19.73 10.11
N ASP A 92 13.56 18.43 9.77
CA ASP A 92 14.69 17.53 9.95
C ASP A 92 15.81 17.84 8.92
N VAL A 93 17.04 17.60 9.34
CA VAL A 93 18.15 17.52 8.38
C VAL A 93 18.12 16.14 7.74
N PHE A 94 17.67 16.07 6.49
CA PHE A 94 17.49 14.83 5.79
C PHE A 94 18.06 14.88 4.37
N SER A 95 18.84 13.87 4.02
CA SER A 95 19.27 13.60 2.66
C SER A 95 19.32 12.10 2.40
N ILE A 96 18.98 11.69 1.20
CA ILE A 96 19.00 10.31 0.74
C ILE A 96 19.67 10.21 -0.62
N ASP A 97 20.65 9.32 -0.72
CA ASP A 97 21.32 8.96 -1.97
C ASP A 97 21.12 7.45 -2.18
N ILE A 98 20.07 7.13 -2.93
CA ILE A 98 19.70 5.74 -3.23
C ILE A 98 20.76 5.03 -4.04
N ALA A 99 21.46 5.75 -4.93
CA ALA A 99 22.49 5.16 -5.79
C ALA A 99 23.70 4.65 -5.00
N ASN A 100 24.03 5.33 -3.89
CA ASN A 100 25.16 5.01 -3.03
C ASN A 100 24.74 4.39 -1.70
N ASN A 101 23.49 3.98 -1.53
CA ASN A 101 22.93 3.42 -0.29
C ASN A 101 23.21 4.29 0.96
N LYS A 102 23.11 5.62 0.81
CA LYS A 102 23.44 6.56 1.87
C LYS A 102 22.22 7.34 2.34
N ILE A 103 22.01 7.37 3.64
CA ILE A 103 21.04 8.23 4.31
C ILE A 103 21.75 9.04 5.38
N GLU A 104 21.48 10.34 5.41
CA GLU A 104 21.79 11.20 6.54
C GLU A 104 20.48 11.75 7.09
N HIS A 105 20.20 11.47 8.36
CA HIS A 105 18.99 11.92 9.04
C HIS A 105 19.34 12.34 10.46
N LYS A 106 19.12 13.62 10.76
CA LYS A 106 19.36 14.22 12.06
C LYS A 106 18.19 15.09 12.46
N PHE A 107 17.73 14.93 13.68
CA PHE A 107 16.72 15.80 14.29
C PHE A 107 16.95 15.91 15.80
N GLY A 108 16.48 17.01 16.37
CA GLY A 108 16.49 17.25 17.82
C GLY A 108 15.11 17.03 18.43
N ILE A 109 14.97 17.47 19.68
CA ILE A 109 13.70 17.45 20.43
C ILE A 109 12.84 18.71 20.17
N ALA A 110 13.35 19.66 19.38
CA ALA A 110 12.59 20.83 18.94
C ALA A 110 11.45 20.43 18.01
N GLU A 111 10.58 21.39 17.68
CA GLU A 111 9.47 21.16 16.76
C GLU A 111 9.98 20.72 15.38
N ARG A 112 9.66 19.49 15.00
CA ARG A 112 10.09 18.87 13.73
C ARG A 112 9.22 19.26 12.54
N GLY A 113 8.05 19.88 12.77
CA GLY A 113 7.08 20.21 11.73
C GLY A 113 6.27 19.00 11.26
N GLY A 114 5.54 19.18 10.15
CA GLY A 114 4.71 18.12 9.57
C GLY A 114 5.55 16.98 8.95
N ILE A 115 4.96 15.79 8.89
CA ILE A 115 5.56 14.60 8.26
C ILE A 115 5.63 14.84 6.75
N VAL A 116 6.79 14.57 6.14
CA VAL A 116 6.99 14.60 4.68
C VAL A 116 7.14 13.20 4.09
N GLY A 117 7.62 12.23 4.88
CA GLY A 117 7.77 10.86 4.44
C GLY A 117 8.34 9.96 5.53
N ALA A 118 8.78 8.78 5.12
CA ALA A 118 9.54 7.86 5.95
C ALA A 118 10.50 7.05 5.09
N TYR A 119 11.53 6.52 5.73
CA TYR A 119 12.42 5.55 5.10
C TYR A 119 12.58 4.30 5.94
N ALA A 120 12.99 3.23 5.29
CA ALA A 120 13.43 2.00 5.93
C ALA A 120 14.71 1.47 5.29
N ILE A 121 15.56 0.88 6.12
CA ILE A 121 16.81 0.24 5.73
C ILE A 121 16.74 -1.21 6.20
N VAL A 122 16.75 -2.15 5.28
CA VAL A 122 16.82 -3.59 5.57
C VAL A 122 18.24 -4.07 5.35
N PHE A 123 18.83 -4.58 6.41
CA PHE A 123 20.20 -5.11 6.39
C PHE A 123 20.21 -6.60 6.04
N ARG A 124 21.17 -7.00 5.22
CA ARG A 124 21.40 -8.39 4.85
C ARG A 124 22.85 -8.78 5.16
N LYS A 125 23.06 -10.04 5.60
CA LYS A 125 24.40 -10.54 5.95
C LYS A 125 25.34 -10.69 4.75
N ASN A 126 24.79 -10.81 3.54
CA ASN A 126 25.53 -11.16 2.32
C ASN A 126 25.32 -10.17 1.18
N GLY A 127 25.10 -8.90 1.48
CA GLY A 127 24.90 -7.90 0.44
C GLY A 127 24.65 -6.50 1.00
N GLU A 128 24.54 -5.57 0.09
CA GLU A 128 24.22 -4.18 0.42
C GLU A 128 22.85 -4.05 1.07
N PRO A 129 22.67 -3.08 1.97
CA PRO A 129 21.38 -2.79 2.55
C PRO A 129 20.40 -2.33 1.47
N THR A 130 19.13 -2.67 1.66
CA THR A 130 18.05 -2.18 0.81
C THR A 130 17.40 -0.97 1.49
N ILE A 131 17.40 0.17 0.80
CA ILE A 131 16.80 1.41 1.26
C ILE A 131 15.53 1.69 0.45
N GLU A 132 14.46 2.06 1.16
CA GLU A 132 13.21 2.56 0.57
C GLU A 132 12.80 3.85 1.27
N TYR A 133 12.34 4.81 0.48
CA TYR A 133 11.69 6.05 0.95
C TYR A 133 10.28 6.13 0.40
N VAL A 134 9.36 6.57 1.21
CA VAL A 134 7.95 6.76 0.84
C VAL A 134 7.49 8.17 1.19
N ASP A 135 6.78 8.81 0.29
CA ASP A 135 6.18 10.12 0.50
C ASP A 135 4.90 9.99 1.33
N PHE A 136 4.76 10.84 2.35
CA PHE A 136 3.60 10.79 3.25
C PHE A 136 2.28 11.07 2.54
N ASN A 137 2.27 12.03 1.62
CA ASN A 137 1.03 12.45 0.94
C ASN A 137 0.46 11.35 0.04
N LEU A 138 1.32 10.48 -0.51
CA LEU A 138 0.89 9.37 -1.36
C LEU A 138 0.13 8.27 -0.58
N TYR A 139 0.46 8.10 0.71
CA TYR A 139 -0.07 6.98 1.52
C TYR A 139 -1.04 7.40 2.62
N ASN A 140 -1.05 8.68 2.99
CA ASN A 140 -1.89 9.16 4.07
C ASN A 140 -3.37 9.04 3.72
N LYS A 141 -4.06 8.12 4.41
CA LYS A 141 -5.49 7.88 4.22
C LYS A 141 -6.39 8.90 4.96
N GLY A 142 -5.84 9.67 5.89
CA GLY A 142 -6.55 10.72 6.63
C GLY A 142 -7.62 10.23 7.64
N TYR A 143 -7.79 8.92 7.82
CA TYR A 143 -8.78 8.34 8.74
C TYR A 143 -8.20 7.19 9.57
N ASN A 144 -8.94 6.73 10.58
CA ASN A 144 -8.54 5.65 11.49
C ASN A 144 -7.13 5.87 12.07
N THR A 145 -6.28 4.87 12.06
CA THR A 145 -4.91 4.89 12.60
C THR A 145 -4.02 5.91 11.89
N TRP A 146 -4.27 6.22 10.63
CA TRP A 146 -3.56 7.27 9.89
C TRP A 146 -3.81 8.66 10.48
N LYS A 147 -5.01 8.90 11.03
CA LYS A 147 -5.32 10.17 11.70
C LYS A 147 -4.72 10.25 13.10
N THR A 148 -4.68 9.14 13.83
CA THR A 148 -4.25 9.14 15.24
C THR A 148 -2.76 8.86 15.42
N HIS A 149 -2.15 8.05 14.54
CA HIS A 149 -0.75 7.64 14.61
C HIS A 149 -0.06 7.69 13.23
N PRO A 150 -0.08 8.85 12.54
CA PRO A 150 0.45 8.96 11.18
C PRO A 150 1.94 8.63 11.07
N HIS A 151 2.75 8.98 12.08
CA HIS A 151 4.17 8.67 12.15
C HIS A 151 4.44 7.17 12.10
N GLU A 152 3.67 6.38 12.85
CA GLU A 152 3.81 4.93 12.87
C GLU A 152 3.33 4.29 11.55
N MET A 153 2.25 4.82 10.99
CA MET A 153 1.69 4.29 9.76
C MET A 153 2.63 4.46 8.57
N ILE A 154 3.23 5.63 8.40
CA ILE A 154 4.13 5.87 7.28
C ILE A 154 5.43 5.06 7.40
N LYS A 155 5.95 4.85 8.62
CA LYS A 155 7.09 3.95 8.85
C LYS A 155 6.77 2.51 8.43
N LYS A 156 5.58 2.00 8.77
CA LYS A 156 5.14 0.65 8.36
C LYS A 156 5.09 0.50 6.84
N VAL A 157 4.70 1.54 6.10
CA VAL A 157 4.74 1.53 4.64
C VAL A 157 6.18 1.35 4.14
N ALA A 158 7.09 2.22 4.60
CA ALA A 158 8.50 2.16 4.21
C ALA A 158 9.14 0.80 4.55
N GLU A 159 8.88 0.28 5.76
CA GLU A 159 9.37 -1.03 6.19
C GLU A 159 8.86 -2.16 5.29
N THR A 160 7.56 -2.14 4.94
CA THR A 160 6.97 -3.16 4.07
C THR A 160 7.60 -3.15 2.68
N HIS A 161 7.81 -1.99 2.09
CA HIS A 161 8.43 -1.86 0.77
C HIS A 161 9.88 -2.34 0.80
N ALA A 162 10.65 -1.92 1.81
CA ALA A 162 12.04 -2.35 1.97
C ALA A 162 12.16 -3.87 2.18
N LEU A 163 11.30 -4.49 2.99
CA LEU A 163 11.27 -5.93 3.22
C LEU A 163 10.91 -6.71 1.95
N LYS A 164 9.87 -6.27 1.22
CA LYS A 164 9.48 -6.88 -0.06
C LYS A 164 10.63 -6.86 -1.06
N LYS A 165 11.30 -5.73 -1.21
CA LYS A 165 12.42 -5.57 -2.15
C LYS A 165 13.64 -6.36 -1.72
N ALA A 166 14.03 -6.29 -0.45
CA ALA A 166 15.22 -6.96 0.07
C ALA A 166 15.19 -8.49 -0.08
N PHE A 167 14.00 -9.10 0.03
CA PHE A 167 13.83 -10.56 0.04
C PHE A 167 12.98 -11.10 -1.10
N GLY A 168 12.62 -10.27 -2.08
CA GLY A 168 11.83 -10.68 -3.23
C GLY A 168 10.45 -11.25 -2.85
N ILE A 169 9.83 -10.72 -1.78
CA ILE A 169 8.55 -11.24 -1.30
C ILE A 169 7.44 -10.87 -2.30
N SER A 170 6.92 -11.88 -2.97
CA SER A 170 5.87 -11.77 -3.98
C SER A 170 4.66 -12.65 -3.62
N GLY A 171 3.57 -12.53 -4.38
CA GLY A 171 2.34 -13.32 -4.21
C GLY A 171 1.44 -12.83 -3.10
N ILE A 172 1.82 -11.78 -2.35
CA ILE A 172 1.02 -11.14 -1.32
C ILE A 172 1.02 -9.63 -1.57
N GLN A 173 -0.14 -9.01 -1.43
CA GLN A 173 -0.27 -7.56 -1.55
C GLN A 173 -0.06 -6.89 -0.19
N SER A 174 0.45 -5.67 -0.19
CA SER A 174 0.54 -4.85 1.01
C SER A 174 -0.80 -4.14 1.24
N GLU A 175 -1.30 -4.17 2.47
CA GLU A 175 -2.48 -3.38 2.85
C GLU A 175 -2.29 -1.88 2.67
N TYR A 176 -1.05 -1.42 2.64
CA TYR A 176 -0.71 0.00 2.49
C TYR A 176 -0.80 0.48 1.05
N ASP A 177 -0.69 -0.44 0.08
CA ASP A 177 -0.79 -0.13 -1.35
C ASP A 177 -2.26 0.05 -1.81
N PHE A 178 -3.22 -0.06 -0.89
CA PHE A 178 -4.65 0.05 -1.17
C PHE A 178 -5.32 1.00 -0.19
N GLN A 179 -6.37 1.67 -0.67
CA GLN A 179 -7.29 2.45 0.16
C GLN A 179 -8.73 2.00 -0.08
N GLU A 180 -9.58 2.22 0.92
CA GLU A 180 -11.01 2.00 0.81
C GLU A 180 -11.70 3.35 0.59
N LYS A 181 -12.40 3.51 -0.54
CA LYS A 181 -13.28 4.64 -0.81
C LYS A 181 -14.69 4.13 -1.07
N ASN A 182 -15.67 4.57 -0.27
CA ASN A 182 -17.07 4.18 -0.39
C ASN A 182 -17.32 2.66 -0.42
N GLY A 183 -16.58 1.90 0.41
CA GLY A 183 -16.62 0.43 0.43
C GLY A 183 -15.86 -0.23 -0.71
N ILE A 184 -15.12 0.52 -1.53
CA ILE A 184 -14.29 0.01 -2.63
C ILE A 184 -12.83 0.01 -2.20
N VAL A 185 -12.18 -1.14 -2.32
CA VAL A 185 -10.73 -1.25 -2.15
C VAL A 185 -10.05 -0.96 -3.50
N ILE A 186 -9.26 0.10 -3.54
CA ILE A 186 -8.52 0.53 -4.73
C ILE A 186 -7.02 0.64 -4.41
N PRO A 187 -6.14 0.30 -5.37
CA PRO A 187 -4.71 0.50 -5.21
C PRO A 187 -4.38 1.99 -5.08
N ILE A 188 -3.53 2.35 -4.12
CA ILE A 188 -2.91 3.67 -4.06
C ILE A 188 -1.96 3.79 -5.26
N ASN A 189 -1.96 4.93 -5.92
CA ASN A 189 -1.18 5.16 -7.16
C ASN A 189 -1.59 4.29 -8.36
N SER A 190 -2.84 3.79 -8.39
CA SER A 190 -3.34 3.19 -9.63
C SER A 190 -3.41 4.26 -10.74
N GLU A 191 -3.12 3.87 -11.98
CA GLU A 191 -3.33 4.78 -13.13
C GLU A 191 -4.76 5.31 -13.18
N SER A 192 -5.73 4.53 -12.70
CA SER A 192 -7.14 4.94 -12.61
C SER A 192 -7.40 6.06 -11.60
N GLU A 193 -6.60 6.18 -10.53
CA GLU A 193 -6.69 7.32 -9.61
C GLU A 193 -6.00 8.56 -10.16
N LYS A 194 -4.81 8.37 -10.72
CA LYS A 194 -4.04 9.44 -11.33
C LYS A 194 -4.82 10.12 -12.48
N TYR A 195 -5.64 9.35 -13.18
CA TYR A 195 -6.43 9.81 -14.32
C TYR A 195 -7.94 9.67 -14.06
N SER A 196 -8.40 10.05 -12.85
CA SER A 196 -9.80 10.03 -12.47
C SER A 196 -10.53 11.31 -12.88
N LEU A 197 -11.87 11.25 -12.95
CA LEU A 197 -12.72 12.42 -13.17
C LEU A 197 -12.49 13.50 -12.09
N GLU A 198 -12.28 13.08 -10.84
CA GLU A 198 -12.04 14.00 -9.71
C GLU A 198 -10.72 14.76 -9.89
N VAL A 199 -9.64 14.07 -10.28
CA VAL A 199 -8.34 14.71 -10.59
C VAL A 199 -8.47 15.67 -11.77
N LEU A 200 -9.21 15.26 -12.81
CA LEU A 200 -9.46 16.12 -13.97
C LEU A 200 -10.22 17.40 -13.61
N LYS A 201 -11.28 17.28 -12.82
CA LYS A 201 -12.08 18.45 -12.34
C LYS A 201 -11.22 19.39 -11.51
N ASN A 202 -10.47 18.86 -10.53
CA ASN A 202 -9.61 19.67 -9.67
C ASN A 202 -8.53 20.43 -10.47
N LEU A 203 -7.87 19.77 -11.41
CA LEU A 203 -6.87 20.41 -12.29
C LEU A 203 -7.51 21.43 -13.22
N TYR A 204 -8.70 21.18 -13.74
CA TYR A 204 -9.43 22.13 -14.57
C TYR A 204 -9.75 23.38 -13.76
N ASP A 205 -10.32 23.25 -12.56
CA ASP A 205 -10.67 24.40 -11.69
C ASP A 205 -9.42 25.20 -11.26
N GLU A 206 -8.32 24.50 -10.96
CA GLU A 206 -7.06 25.15 -10.57
C GLU A 206 -6.41 25.93 -11.72
N LYS A 207 -6.50 25.42 -12.94
CA LYS A 207 -5.75 25.94 -14.10
C LYS A 207 -6.62 26.61 -15.17
N ILE A 208 -7.90 26.85 -14.90
CA ILE A 208 -8.85 27.39 -15.89
C ILE A 208 -8.35 28.66 -16.58
N ASN A 209 -7.66 29.55 -15.86
CA ASN A 209 -7.12 30.80 -16.40
C ASN A 209 -5.89 30.60 -17.29
N LEU A 210 -5.28 29.41 -17.31
CA LEU A 210 -4.14 29.04 -18.12
C LEU A 210 -4.52 28.23 -19.36
N ILE A 211 -5.76 27.73 -19.40
CA ILE A 211 -6.27 26.91 -20.50
C ILE A 211 -6.63 27.80 -21.69
N PRO A 212 -6.15 27.52 -22.90
CA PRO A 212 -6.58 28.22 -24.12
C PRO A 212 -8.10 28.11 -24.32
N GLU A 213 -8.76 29.22 -24.70
CA GLU A 213 -10.25 29.28 -24.86
C GLU A 213 -10.80 28.18 -25.79
N ASN A 214 -10.07 27.85 -26.86
CA ASN A 214 -10.45 26.82 -27.82
C ASN A 214 -10.38 25.38 -27.25
N GLU A 215 -9.76 25.16 -26.10
CA GLU A 215 -9.66 23.86 -25.43
C GLU A 215 -10.68 23.68 -24.29
N ILE A 216 -11.16 24.78 -23.72
CA ILE A 216 -12.09 24.77 -22.58
C ILE A 216 -13.34 23.96 -22.89
N GLU A 217 -14.00 24.24 -24.03
CA GLU A 217 -15.24 23.56 -24.43
C GLU A 217 -15.05 22.03 -24.58
N ASN A 218 -13.91 21.60 -25.11
CA ASN A 218 -13.59 20.19 -25.27
C ASN A 218 -13.35 19.52 -23.91
N ILE A 219 -12.67 20.18 -22.96
CA ILE A 219 -12.41 19.65 -21.62
C ILE A 219 -13.72 19.55 -20.83
N VAL A 220 -14.55 20.56 -20.87
CA VAL A 220 -15.88 20.55 -20.23
C VAL A 220 -16.73 19.40 -20.79
N ARG A 221 -16.76 19.22 -22.11
CA ARG A 221 -17.47 18.07 -22.72
C ARG A 221 -16.97 16.73 -22.21
N ILE A 222 -15.64 16.54 -22.07
CA ILE A 222 -15.05 15.30 -21.55
C ILE A 222 -15.44 15.07 -20.09
N ILE A 223 -15.51 16.14 -19.29
CA ILE A 223 -15.95 16.10 -17.89
C ILE A 223 -17.43 15.73 -17.79
N ASP A 224 -18.29 16.40 -18.56
CA ASP A 224 -19.74 16.24 -18.51
C ASP A 224 -20.21 14.87 -19.03
N ASN A 225 -19.54 14.34 -20.03
CA ASN A 225 -19.86 13.02 -20.61
C ASN A 225 -19.11 11.87 -19.93
N GLU A 226 -18.29 12.14 -18.90
CA GLU A 226 -17.47 11.16 -18.19
C GLU A 226 -16.63 10.28 -19.14
N GLU A 227 -16.02 10.88 -20.17
CA GLU A 227 -15.20 10.19 -21.18
C GLU A 227 -13.87 9.67 -20.62
N LYS A 228 -13.91 8.59 -19.83
CA LYS A 228 -12.76 8.01 -19.08
C LYS A 228 -11.52 7.76 -19.92
N LEU A 229 -11.68 7.37 -21.19
CA LEU A 229 -10.56 7.14 -22.10
C LEU A 229 -9.78 8.41 -22.45
N SER A 230 -10.42 9.57 -22.30
CA SER A 230 -9.82 10.87 -22.60
C SER A 230 -9.12 11.50 -21.38
N TYR A 231 -9.37 11.04 -20.15
CA TYR A 231 -8.85 11.67 -18.93
C TYR A 231 -7.32 11.73 -18.90
N LYS A 232 -6.64 10.63 -19.20
CA LYS A 232 -5.17 10.58 -19.19
C LYS A 232 -4.58 11.66 -20.06
N LYS A 233 -5.06 11.79 -21.30
CA LYS A 233 -4.55 12.78 -22.26
C LYS A 233 -4.73 14.21 -21.75
N VAL A 234 -5.92 14.53 -21.23
CA VAL A 234 -6.24 15.86 -20.74
C VAL A 234 -5.48 16.21 -19.47
N ILE A 235 -5.40 15.29 -18.50
CA ILE A 235 -4.64 15.48 -17.26
C ILE A 235 -3.16 15.69 -17.54
N ASP A 236 -2.55 14.87 -18.41
CA ASP A 236 -1.15 15.03 -18.80
C ASP A 236 -0.89 16.36 -19.55
N GLN A 237 -1.90 16.88 -20.25
CA GLN A 237 -1.85 18.17 -20.93
C GLN A 237 -1.95 19.32 -19.92
N LEU A 238 -2.90 19.27 -18.97
CA LEU A 238 -3.07 20.26 -17.91
C LEU A 238 -1.85 20.33 -16.97
N ASN A 239 -1.19 19.23 -16.71
CA ASN A 239 0.01 19.20 -15.87
C ASN A 239 1.24 19.87 -16.51
N LYS A 240 1.19 20.22 -17.80
CA LYS A 240 2.26 20.93 -18.51
C LYS A 240 2.07 22.47 -18.54
N LEU A 241 0.86 22.94 -18.20
CA LEU A 241 0.56 24.35 -18.00
C LEU A 241 1.03 24.83 -16.64
#